data_5b44308b830e5d412bcd435df13a39af
#
_entry.id   5b44308b830e5d412bcd435df13a39af
#
_cell.length_a   1.000
_cell.length_b   1.000
_cell.length_c   1.000
_cell.angle_alpha   90.00
_cell.angle_beta   90.00
_cell.angle_gamma   90.00
#
_symmetry.space_group_name_H-M   'P 1'
#
loop_
_entity.id
_entity.type
_entity.pdbx_description
1 polymer ?
#
loop_
_entity_poly.entity_id
_entity_poly.type
_entity_poly.pdbx_seq_one_letter_code
_entity_poly.pdbx_strand_id
1 'polypeptide(L)'
;MRRLLHLALAALFVVAALSVSAGDPPKGGGEAAKSPQANVYLAWVKAVKAGDLEAWKKVVPAEAAQQIEAQAKEMKKKPKDVLEFLGSMTPDENKITGLKVDGSKATLSVTGKTKGEPNPSYGNVEMIQEGEAWKVGKQSWSDKPE
;
A
#
# COMPACT_ATOMS: atom_id res chain seq x y z
N MET A 1 5.68 -65.10 20.11
CA MET A 1 4.47 -64.29 20.22
C MET A 1 4.81 -62.84 19.94
N ARG A 2 4.58 -62.41 18.77
CA ARG A 2 4.83 -61.00 18.36
C ARG A 2 3.53 -60.22 18.43
N ARG A 3 3.44 -59.36 19.42
CA ARG A 3 2.33 -58.39 19.48
C ARG A 3 2.73 -57.18 18.65
N LEU A 4 2.18 -57.06 17.47
CA LEU A 4 2.23 -55.86 16.66
C LEU A 4 1.38 -54.79 17.34
N LEU A 5 2.07 -53.83 17.93
CA LEU A 5 1.45 -52.62 18.42
C LEU A 5 1.16 -51.73 17.19
N HIS A 6 -0.07 -51.74 16.76
CA HIS A 6 -0.50 -50.75 15.76
C HIS A 6 -0.67 -49.43 16.47
N LEU A 7 0.34 -48.61 16.38
CA LEU A 7 0.19 -47.19 16.69
C LEU A 7 -0.59 -46.56 15.56
N ALA A 8 -1.88 -46.41 15.79
CA ALA A 8 -2.71 -45.56 14.95
C ALA A 8 -2.29 -44.11 15.22
N LEU A 9 -1.42 -43.62 14.37
CA LEU A 9 -1.12 -42.17 14.33
C LEU A 9 -2.36 -41.50 13.72
N ALA A 10 -3.26 -41.08 14.59
CA ALA A 10 -4.32 -40.18 14.20
C ALA A 10 -3.65 -38.85 13.84
N ALA A 11 -3.37 -38.67 12.57
CA ALA A 11 -3.06 -37.40 12.01
C ALA A 11 -4.27 -36.50 12.20
N LEU A 12 -4.24 -35.72 13.26
CA LEU A 12 -5.18 -34.64 13.46
C LEU A 12 -4.87 -33.61 12.37
N PHE A 13 -5.51 -33.77 11.23
CA PHE A 13 -5.63 -32.67 10.28
C PHE A 13 -6.48 -31.61 10.97
N VAL A 14 -5.82 -30.71 11.68
CA VAL A 14 -6.38 -29.40 11.92
C VAL A 14 -6.47 -28.76 10.54
N VAL A 15 -7.59 -28.96 9.88
CA VAL A 15 -8.03 -28.08 8.85
C VAL A 15 -8.21 -26.76 9.59
N ALA A 16 -7.14 -25.96 9.63
CA ALA A 16 -7.30 -24.56 9.86
C ALA A 16 -8.27 -24.13 8.76
N ALA A 17 -9.53 -24.00 9.13
CA ALA A 17 -10.47 -23.30 8.31
C ALA A 17 -9.78 -21.94 8.13
N LEU A 18 -9.20 -21.74 6.95
CA LEU A 18 -8.98 -20.43 6.43
C LEU A 18 -10.37 -19.82 6.42
N SER A 19 -10.74 -19.24 7.54
CA SER A 19 -11.78 -18.26 7.54
C SER A 19 -11.26 -17.23 6.54
N VAL A 20 -11.77 -17.32 5.34
CA VAL A 20 -11.80 -16.19 4.44
C VAL A 20 -12.61 -15.17 5.23
N SER A 21 -11.92 -14.42 6.10
CA SER A 21 -12.55 -13.29 6.74
C SER A 21 -12.95 -12.41 5.57
N ALA A 22 -14.24 -12.34 5.32
CA ALA A 22 -14.79 -11.27 4.54
C ALA A 22 -14.10 -10.02 5.06
N GLY A 23 -13.36 -9.30 4.20
CA GLY A 23 -12.56 -8.16 4.63
C GLY A 23 -13.39 -7.23 5.48
N ASP A 24 -12.76 -6.49 6.36
CA ASP A 24 -13.44 -5.49 7.19
C ASP A 24 -14.38 -4.65 6.31
N PRO A 25 -15.57 -4.28 6.80
CA PRO A 25 -16.45 -3.42 6.04
C PRO A 25 -15.72 -2.14 5.65
N PRO A 26 -15.96 -1.60 4.43
CA PRO A 26 -15.31 -0.37 3.98
C PRO A 26 -15.51 0.77 4.98
N LYS A 27 -14.43 1.47 5.31
CA LYS A 27 -14.46 2.64 6.20
C LYS A 27 -14.64 3.91 5.39
N GLY A 28 -15.51 4.79 5.86
CA GLY A 28 -15.67 6.12 5.30
C GLY A 28 -14.51 7.06 5.63
N GLY A 29 -14.52 8.26 5.04
CA GLY A 29 -13.42 9.20 5.08
C GLY A 29 -12.88 9.56 6.47
N GLY A 30 -13.74 9.76 7.46
CA GLY A 30 -13.32 10.12 8.81
C GLY A 30 -12.53 9.02 9.53
N GLU A 31 -12.99 7.77 9.46
CA GLU A 31 -12.27 6.63 10.02
C GLU A 31 -11.06 6.21 9.17
N ALA A 32 -11.24 6.23 7.85
CA ALA A 32 -10.16 5.91 6.92
C ALA A 32 -8.96 6.83 7.07
N ALA A 33 -9.18 8.12 7.28
CA ALA A 33 -8.13 9.12 7.47
C ALA A 33 -7.31 8.91 8.76
N LYS A 34 -7.86 8.22 9.74
CA LYS A 34 -7.19 7.89 11.01
C LYS A 34 -6.52 6.51 11.00
N SER A 35 -6.63 5.77 9.91
CA SER A 35 -6.10 4.42 9.81
C SER A 35 -4.57 4.40 9.71
N PRO A 36 -3.91 3.29 10.11
CA PRO A 36 -2.49 3.10 9.87
C PRO A 36 -2.11 3.19 8.39
N GLN A 37 -2.98 2.71 7.51
CA GLN A 37 -2.77 2.77 6.07
C GLN A 37 -2.74 4.21 5.56
N ALA A 38 -3.67 5.04 6.02
CA ALA A 38 -3.68 6.47 5.67
C ALA A 38 -2.42 7.19 6.15
N ASN A 39 -1.96 6.90 7.36
CA ASN A 39 -0.73 7.48 7.89
C ASN A 39 0.49 7.12 7.04
N VAL A 40 0.60 5.88 6.60
CA VAL A 40 1.68 5.42 5.73
C VAL A 40 1.61 6.11 4.36
N TYR A 41 0.41 6.21 3.78
CA TYR A 41 0.23 6.91 2.51
C TYR A 41 0.58 8.41 2.60
N LEU A 42 0.17 9.09 3.64
CA LEU A 42 0.51 10.50 3.84
C LEU A 42 2.01 10.71 4.08
N ALA A 43 2.68 9.78 4.75
CA ALA A 43 4.14 9.77 4.86
C ALA A 43 4.82 9.57 3.50
N TRP A 44 4.25 8.71 2.65
CA TRP A 44 4.69 8.54 1.27
C TRP A 44 4.56 9.84 0.47
N VAL A 45 3.41 10.51 0.53
CA VAL A 45 3.18 11.82 -0.13
C VAL A 45 4.22 12.83 0.31
N LYS A 46 4.44 12.94 1.61
CA LYS A 46 5.44 13.85 2.18
C LYS A 46 6.85 13.55 1.67
N ALA A 47 7.22 12.28 1.62
CA ALA A 47 8.54 11.85 1.15
C ALA A 47 8.77 12.17 -0.33
N VAL A 48 7.80 11.90 -1.21
CA VAL A 48 7.94 12.20 -2.65
C VAL A 48 7.94 13.70 -2.92
N LYS A 49 7.15 14.48 -2.20
CA LYS A 49 7.12 15.95 -2.32
C LYS A 49 8.44 16.59 -1.86
N ALA A 50 9.07 16.04 -0.83
CA ALA A 50 10.36 16.50 -0.32
C ALA A 50 11.57 15.91 -1.09
N GLY A 51 11.37 14.90 -1.92
CA GLY A 51 12.48 14.15 -2.53
C GLY A 51 13.31 13.38 -1.50
N ASP A 52 12.70 13.00 -0.38
CA ASP A 52 13.35 12.27 0.72
C ASP A 52 13.34 10.76 0.43
N LEU A 53 14.39 10.29 -0.20
CA LEU A 53 14.54 8.90 -0.62
C LEU A 53 14.54 7.93 0.56
N GLU A 54 15.18 8.28 1.66
CA GLU A 54 15.27 7.41 2.84
C GLU A 54 13.91 7.25 3.53
N ALA A 55 13.16 8.35 3.68
CA ALA A 55 11.80 8.30 4.20
C ALA A 55 10.86 7.51 3.27
N TRP A 56 11.00 7.69 1.97
CA TRP A 56 10.21 6.96 0.98
C TRP A 56 10.46 5.44 1.00
N LYS A 57 11.72 5.02 1.10
CA LYS A 57 12.09 3.60 1.20
C LYS A 57 11.46 2.88 2.40
N LYS A 58 11.15 3.59 3.46
CA LYS A 58 10.50 3.03 4.66
C LYS A 58 9.01 2.72 4.46
N VAL A 59 8.37 3.34 3.50
CA VAL A 59 6.92 3.25 3.28
C VAL A 59 6.55 2.53 1.98
N VAL A 60 7.51 1.98 1.28
CA VAL A 60 7.31 1.19 0.05
C VAL A 60 7.90 -0.21 0.22
N PRO A 61 7.42 -1.21 -0.56
CA PRO A 61 8.03 -2.52 -0.60
C PRO A 61 9.50 -2.45 -1.05
N ALA A 62 10.32 -3.38 -0.58
CA ALA A 62 11.73 -3.46 -0.98
C ALA A 62 11.93 -3.53 -2.50
N GLU A 63 11.03 -4.21 -3.19
CA GLU A 63 11.01 -4.29 -4.65
C GLU A 63 10.86 -2.91 -5.31
N ALA A 64 9.97 -2.07 -4.79
CA ALA A 64 9.78 -0.71 -5.30
C ALA A 64 11.04 0.15 -5.12
N ALA A 65 11.73 0.00 -4.00
CA ALA A 65 13.00 0.67 -3.77
C ALA A 65 14.08 0.24 -4.77
N GLN A 66 14.14 -1.03 -5.12
CA GLN A 66 15.04 -1.54 -6.17
C GLN A 66 14.66 -1.02 -7.56
N GLN A 67 13.38 -0.96 -7.87
CA GLN A 67 12.88 -0.46 -9.15
C GLN A 67 13.25 1.00 -9.39
N ILE A 68 13.16 1.85 -8.39
CA ILE A 68 13.53 3.27 -8.56
C ILE A 68 15.04 3.43 -8.84
N GLU A 69 15.87 2.60 -8.24
CA GLU A 69 17.32 2.59 -8.50
C GLU A 69 17.65 2.13 -9.92
N ALA A 70 16.96 1.07 -10.37
CA ALA A 70 17.11 0.57 -11.74
C ALA A 70 16.64 1.61 -12.77
N GLN A 71 15.49 2.21 -12.55
CA GLN A 71 14.93 3.24 -13.41
C GLN A 71 15.82 4.49 -13.47
N ALA A 72 16.38 4.91 -12.35
CA ALA A 72 17.32 6.01 -12.31
C ALA A 72 18.58 5.73 -13.15
N LYS A 73 19.09 4.52 -13.08
CA LYS A 73 20.22 4.06 -13.91
C LYS A 73 19.91 4.14 -15.41
N GLU A 74 18.76 3.63 -15.82
CA GLU A 74 18.32 3.67 -17.23
C GLU A 74 18.18 5.10 -17.73
N MET A 75 17.63 5.98 -16.90
CA MET A 75 17.44 7.39 -17.22
C MET A 75 18.71 8.23 -17.05
N LYS A 76 19.82 7.64 -16.59
CA LYS A 76 21.08 8.36 -16.25
C LYS A 76 20.85 9.50 -15.26
N LYS A 77 19.96 9.28 -14.29
CA LYS A 77 19.59 10.21 -13.22
C LYS A 77 19.90 9.61 -11.86
N LYS A 78 19.81 10.42 -10.82
CA LYS A 78 19.88 9.94 -9.45
C LYS A 78 18.50 9.43 -9.01
N PRO A 79 18.40 8.43 -8.13
CA PRO A 79 17.12 7.98 -7.58
C PRO A 79 16.29 9.10 -6.98
N LYS A 80 16.93 10.08 -6.35
CA LYS A 80 16.27 11.27 -5.82
C LYS A 80 15.53 12.07 -6.90
N ASP A 81 16.15 12.24 -8.07
CA ASP A 81 15.55 13.01 -9.17
C ASP A 81 14.29 12.31 -9.71
N VAL A 82 14.31 10.97 -9.74
CA VAL A 82 13.13 10.17 -10.10
C VAL A 82 12.03 10.34 -9.05
N LEU A 83 12.40 10.36 -7.78
CA LEU A 83 11.45 10.57 -6.69
C LEU A 83 10.82 11.96 -6.73
N GLU A 84 11.59 13.00 -7.00
CA GLU A 84 11.10 14.37 -7.17
C GLU A 84 10.13 14.48 -8.34
N PHE A 85 10.39 13.76 -9.42
CA PHE A 85 9.47 13.67 -10.55
C PHE A 85 8.14 13.02 -10.16
N LEU A 86 8.16 11.93 -9.39
CA LEU A 86 6.94 11.35 -8.82
C LEU A 86 6.20 12.34 -7.93
N GLY A 87 6.92 13.11 -7.13
CA GLY A 87 6.36 14.18 -6.30
C GLY A 87 5.66 15.25 -7.12
N SER A 88 6.20 15.61 -8.28
CA SER A 88 5.59 16.60 -9.18
C SER A 88 4.28 16.12 -9.80
N MET A 89 4.11 14.80 -9.96
CA MET A 89 2.89 14.19 -10.48
C MET A 89 1.86 13.86 -9.39
N THR A 90 2.26 13.93 -8.13
CA THR A 90 1.37 13.67 -6.98
C THR A 90 0.58 14.93 -6.66
N PRO A 91 -0.75 14.84 -6.45
CA PRO A 91 -1.56 15.99 -6.08
C PRO A 91 -1.02 16.72 -4.84
N ASP A 92 -1.19 18.03 -4.79
CA ASP A 92 -0.71 18.86 -3.68
C ASP A 92 -1.51 18.66 -2.40
N GLU A 93 -2.81 18.47 -2.55
CA GLU A 93 -3.72 18.14 -1.45
C GLU A 93 -4.27 16.74 -1.65
N ASN A 94 -4.21 15.91 -0.62
CA ASN A 94 -4.69 14.53 -0.65
C ASN A 94 -5.67 14.31 0.50
N LYS A 95 -6.92 14.03 0.18
CA LYS A 95 -7.96 13.71 1.15
C LYS A 95 -8.30 12.23 1.07
N ILE A 96 -8.17 11.53 2.17
CA ILE A 96 -8.56 10.13 2.29
C ILE A 96 -10.08 10.07 2.37
N THR A 97 -10.72 9.35 1.46
CA THR A 97 -12.18 9.25 1.36
C THR A 97 -12.72 7.86 1.68
N GLY A 98 -11.87 6.86 1.69
CA GLY A 98 -12.28 5.50 2.02
C GLY A 98 -11.11 4.56 2.24
N LEU A 99 -11.39 3.45 2.89
CA LEU A 99 -10.44 2.37 3.13
C LEU A 99 -11.19 1.04 3.10
N LYS A 100 -10.66 0.10 2.34
CA LYS A 100 -11.07 -1.30 2.35
C LYS A 100 -9.87 -2.17 2.67
N VAL A 101 -9.95 -2.96 3.74
CA VAL A 101 -8.90 -3.90 4.14
C VAL A 101 -9.34 -5.32 3.81
N ASP A 102 -8.48 -6.08 3.19
CA ASP A 102 -8.68 -7.49 2.86
C ASP A 102 -7.41 -8.29 3.19
N GLY A 103 -7.34 -8.80 4.42
CA GLY A 103 -6.16 -9.51 4.91
C GLY A 103 -4.91 -8.63 4.93
N SER A 104 -3.89 -9.04 4.19
CA SER A 104 -2.61 -8.32 4.05
C SER A 104 -2.60 -7.27 2.94
N LYS A 105 -3.75 -6.99 2.33
CA LYS A 105 -3.94 -5.96 1.31
C LYS A 105 -4.98 -4.96 1.75
N ALA A 106 -4.83 -3.74 1.31
CA ALA A 106 -5.83 -2.70 1.51
C ALA A 106 -5.88 -1.77 0.29
N THR A 107 -7.00 -1.10 0.13
CA THR A 107 -7.17 -0.05 -0.87
C THR A 107 -7.63 1.21 -0.19
N LEU A 108 -6.86 2.27 -0.33
CA LEU A 108 -7.25 3.62 0.07
C LEU A 108 -7.90 4.32 -1.12
N SER A 109 -9.04 4.94 -0.90
CA SER A 109 -9.62 5.88 -1.84
C SER A 109 -9.20 7.29 -1.44
N VAL A 110 -8.67 8.03 -2.40
CA VAL A 110 -8.09 9.36 -2.17
C VAL A 110 -8.66 10.33 -3.20
N THR A 111 -9.01 11.52 -2.76
CA THR A 111 -9.29 12.64 -3.66
C THR A 111 -8.10 13.58 -3.61
N GLY A 112 -7.50 13.82 -4.77
CA GLY A 112 -6.36 14.70 -4.93
C GLY A 112 -6.73 16.03 -5.57
N LYS A 113 -6.06 17.09 -5.16
CA LYS A 113 -6.21 18.41 -5.76
C LYS A 113 -4.84 18.95 -6.12
N THR A 114 -4.66 19.28 -7.38
CA THR A 114 -3.43 19.88 -7.89
C THR A 114 -3.64 21.38 -8.05
N LYS A 115 -2.66 22.15 -7.56
CA LYS A 115 -2.69 23.60 -7.67
C LYS A 115 -2.74 24.03 -9.14
N GLY A 116 -3.75 24.82 -9.46
CA GLY A 116 -3.95 25.31 -10.82
C GLY A 116 -4.86 24.43 -11.69
N GLU A 117 -5.25 23.27 -11.23
CA GLU A 117 -6.23 22.42 -11.91
C GLU A 117 -7.63 22.64 -11.34
N PRO A 118 -8.66 22.82 -12.21
CA PRO A 118 -10.00 23.13 -11.75
C PRO A 118 -10.73 21.92 -11.16
N ASN A 119 -10.37 20.72 -11.58
CA ASN A 119 -11.05 19.50 -11.18
C ASN A 119 -10.18 18.63 -10.25
N PRO A 120 -10.78 17.97 -9.27
CA PRO A 120 -10.06 17.00 -8.46
C PRO A 120 -9.75 15.72 -9.24
N SER A 121 -8.71 15.02 -8.81
CA SER A 121 -8.40 13.67 -9.26
C SER A 121 -8.82 12.66 -8.20
N TYR A 122 -9.20 11.48 -8.64
CA TYR A 122 -9.62 10.38 -7.78
C TYR A 122 -8.61 9.25 -7.88
N GLY A 123 -8.07 8.83 -6.75
CA GLY A 123 -7.04 7.81 -6.68
C GLY A 123 -7.43 6.61 -5.86
N ASN A 124 -7.00 5.46 -6.32
CA ASN A 124 -6.99 4.22 -5.56
C ASN A 124 -5.55 3.82 -5.29
N VAL A 125 -5.22 3.69 -4.02
CA VAL A 125 -3.88 3.34 -3.56
C VAL A 125 -3.92 1.94 -2.97
N GLU A 126 -3.25 1.02 -3.64
CA GLU A 126 -3.07 -0.34 -3.10
C GLU A 126 -2.00 -0.31 -2.01
N MET A 127 -2.35 -0.87 -0.87
CA MET A 127 -1.45 -1.04 0.27
C MET A 127 -1.17 -2.52 0.47
N ILE A 128 0.06 -2.85 0.83
CA ILE A 128 0.51 -4.21 1.09
C ILE A 128 1.10 -4.24 2.48
N GLN A 129 0.78 -5.28 3.25
CA GLN A 129 1.38 -5.51 4.55
C GLN A 129 2.62 -6.40 4.41
N GLU A 130 3.76 -5.88 4.84
CA GLU A 130 5.01 -6.63 4.99
C GLU A 130 5.34 -6.77 6.48
N GLY A 131 5.24 -7.98 7.01
CA GLY A 131 5.30 -8.19 8.45
C GLY A 131 4.13 -7.46 9.14
N GLU A 132 4.43 -6.56 10.06
CA GLU A 132 3.43 -5.73 10.76
C GLU A 132 3.25 -4.33 10.13
N ALA A 133 4.05 -4.01 9.12
CA ALA A 133 4.07 -2.68 8.51
C ALA A 133 3.28 -2.63 7.19
N TRP A 134 2.45 -1.62 7.05
CA TRP A 134 1.81 -1.30 5.78
C TRP A 134 2.78 -0.55 4.86
N LYS A 135 2.72 -0.87 3.57
CA LYS A 135 3.55 -0.26 2.51
C LYS A 135 2.67 0.20 1.38
N VAL A 136 3.05 1.31 0.76
CA VAL A 136 2.36 1.84 -0.43
C VAL A 136 2.77 1.02 -1.64
N GLY A 137 1.80 0.39 -2.29
CA GLY A 137 1.98 -0.35 -3.54
C GLY A 137 1.63 0.49 -4.76
N LYS A 138 0.81 -0.08 -5.65
CA LYS A 138 0.39 0.58 -6.88
C LYS A 138 -0.63 1.69 -6.59
N GLN A 139 -0.63 2.69 -7.46
CA GLN A 139 -1.60 3.76 -7.46
C GLN A 139 -2.22 3.89 -8.84
N SER A 140 -3.52 4.13 -8.88
CA SER A 140 -4.25 4.48 -10.09
C SER A 140 -5.01 5.78 -9.85
N TRP A 141 -5.00 6.66 -10.83
CA TRP A 141 -5.65 7.96 -10.75
C TRP A 141 -6.54 8.17 -11.96
N SER A 142 -7.70 8.77 -11.72
CA SER A 142 -8.66 9.13 -12.78
C SER A 142 -9.26 10.51 -12.50
N ASP A 143 -9.85 11.09 -13.54
CA ASP A 143 -10.60 12.35 -13.47
C ASP A 143 -12.06 12.18 -13.05
N LYS A 144 -12.49 10.95 -12.81
CA LYS A 144 -13.85 10.60 -12.41
C LYS A 144 -13.85 9.70 -11.19
N PRO A 145 -14.80 9.90 -10.27
CA PRO A 145 -15.02 8.95 -9.18
C PRO A 145 -15.50 7.60 -9.73
N GLU A 146 -14.98 6.52 -9.14
CA GLU A 146 -15.46 5.15 -9.39
C GLU A 146 -16.71 4.83 -8.57
#